data_11cc4e5075e792353658cab22557dd4c
#
_entry.id   11cc4e5075e792353658cab22557dd4c
#
_cell.length_a   1.000
_cell.length_b   1.000
_cell.length_c   1.000
_cell.angle_alpha   90.00
_cell.angle_beta   90.00
_cell.angle_gamma   90.00
#
_symmetry.space_group_name_H-M   'P 1'
#
loop_
_entity.id
_entity.type
_entity.pdbx_description
1 polymer ?
#
loop_
_entity_poly.entity_id
_entity_poly.type
_entity_poly.pdbx_seq_one_letter_code
_entity_poly.pdbx_strand_id
1 'polypeptide(L)'
;MGFLNNLINGISLGSIYAVIALGYTLVYGIAKMLNFAHGDVIMVGGYVIFYSMTSFSINPYLSVLIAVIVCTVLGIVIEKVAYKPLRQATSLSVLITAIGVSYFLQNSALLLFGEKPVNFTSVVNVPSISLFDGQVVITGEAIVAIVVSILIVIGLSLFINKTKSGRAMLAVSEDKDVAQLMGININRTISLTFAIGSGLAAIAGALLCSAYPTLQNTTGAMPGIKAFVAAVFGGIGSVPGAMIGGILIGVIEILGRAYISPQLSDAIVFAVLILVLIIKPTGILGKKVREKV
;
A
#
# COMPACT_ATOMS: atom_id res chain seq x y z
N MET A 1 14.66 -25.30 10.77
CA MET A 1 13.75 -25.21 9.60
C MET A 1 12.61 -24.23 9.80
N GLY A 2 11.95 -24.17 10.97
CA GLY A 2 10.86 -23.18 11.22
C GLY A 2 11.27 -21.70 11.04
N PHE A 3 12.51 -21.35 11.37
CA PHE A 3 13.01 -19.98 11.15
C PHE A 3 13.01 -19.59 9.65
N LEU A 4 13.45 -20.50 8.77
CA LEU A 4 13.49 -20.23 7.33
C LEU A 4 12.08 -20.07 6.74
N ASN A 5 11.12 -20.91 7.15
CA ASN A 5 9.71 -20.76 6.77
C ASN A 5 9.14 -19.41 7.23
N ASN A 6 9.39 -19.03 8.49
CA ASN A 6 8.93 -17.75 9.02
C ASN A 6 9.60 -16.57 8.31
N LEU A 7 10.87 -16.67 7.94
CA LEU A 7 11.57 -15.64 7.18
C LEU A 7 10.95 -15.46 5.79
N ILE A 8 10.68 -16.56 5.07
CA ILE A 8 10.04 -16.54 3.74
C ILE A 8 8.63 -15.92 3.85
N ASN A 9 7.84 -16.35 4.83
CA ASN A 9 6.51 -15.79 5.06
C ASN A 9 6.58 -14.29 5.43
N GLY A 10 7.60 -13.90 6.21
CA GLY A 10 7.87 -12.49 6.53
C GLY A 10 8.22 -11.66 5.31
N ILE A 11 9.06 -12.18 4.40
CA ILE A 11 9.38 -11.52 3.13
C ILE A 11 8.13 -11.43 2.24
N SER A 12 7.31 -12.48 2.19
CA SER A 12 6.05 -12.48 1.44
C SER A 12 5.08 -11.41 1.93
N LEU A 13 4.78 -11.39 3.23
CA LEU A 13 3.93 -10.37 3.85
C LEU A 13 4.53 -8.98 3.68
N GLY A 14 5.83 -8.85 3.86
CA GLY A 14 6.57 -7.61 3.68
C GLY A 14 6.54 -7.10 2.24
N SER A 15 6.49 -8.00 1.26
CA SER A 15 6.33 -7.65 -0.16
C SER A 15 4.94 -7.04 -0.43
N ILE A 16 3.89 -7.56 0.21
CA ILE A 16 2.54 -6.98 0.14
C ILE A 16 2.54 -5.59 0.79
N TYR A 17 3.13 -5.46 1.99
CA TYR A 17 3.27 -4.16 2.67
C TYR A 17 4.10 -3.17 1.84
N ALA A 18 5.11 -3.62 1.11
CA ALA A 18 5.89 -2.78 0.22
C ALA A 18 5.03 -2.18 -0.90
N VAL A 19 4.16 -2.97 -1.55
CA VAL A 19 3.25 -2.47 -2.59
C VAL A 19 2.28 -1.43 -2.02
N ILE A 20 1.73 -1.66 -0.83
CA ILE A 20 0.86 -0.69 -0.16
C ILE A 20 1.64 0.58 0.22
N ALA A 21 2.84 0.41 0.78
CA ALA A 21 3.72 1.51 1.19
C ALA A 21 4.17 2.38 0.01
N LEU A 22 4.29 1.82 -1.19
CA LEU A 22 4.54 2.57 -2.42
C LEU A 22 3.41 3.56 -2.71
N GLY A 23 2.15 3.16 -2.53
CA GLY A 23 1.00 4.05 -2.67
C GLY A 23 1.07 5.23 -1.70
N TYR A 24 1.34 4.98 -0.41
CA TYR A 24 1.55 6.02 0.60
C TYR A 24 2.74 6.93 0.25
N THR A 25 3.87 6.33 -0.12
CA THR A 25 5.10 7.05 -0.47
C THR A 25 4.90 7.99 -1.66
N LEU A 26 4.15 7.55 -2.67
CA LEU A 26 3.81 8.39 -3.82
C LEU A 26 2.93 9.56 -3.42
N VAL A 27 1.82 9.29 -2.75
CA VAL A 27 0.84 10.34 -2.40
C VAL A 27 1.48 11.34 -1.45
N TYR A 28 2.09 10.90 -0.35
CA TYR A 28 2.73 11.81 0.59
C TYR A 28 3.97 12.50 -0.01
N GLY A 29 4.80 11.76 -0.74
CA GLY A 29 6.01 12.31 -1.36
C GLY A 29 5.71 13.49 -2.30
N ILE A 30 4.61 13.44 -3.05
CA ILE A 30 4.28 14.41 -4.08
C ILE A 30 3.22 15.42 -3.60
N ALA A 31 2.11 14.96 -3.04
CA ALA A 31 1.04 15.83 -2.58
C ALA A 31 1.31 16.46 -1.21
N LYS A 32 2.21 15.87 -0.40
CA LYS A 32 2.48 16.21 1.01
C LYS A 32 1.23 16.08 1.90
N MET A 33 0.36 15.14 1.57
CA MET A 33 -0.89 14.86 2.27
C MET A 33 -0.94 13.40 2.69
N LEU A 34 -1.32 13.13 3.95
CA LEU A 34 -1.55 11.78 4.44
C LEU A 34 -2.91 11.28 3.93
N ASN A 35 -2.94 10.06 3.40
CA ASN A 35 -4.16 9.43 2.91
C ASN A 35 -4.44 8.13 3.68
N PHE A 36 -5.07 8.21 4.85
CA PHE A 36 -5.43 7.02 5.63
C PHE A 36 -6.53 6.17 4.97
N ALA A 37 -7.33 6.74 4.05
CA ALA A 37 -8.29 5.98 3.26
C ALA A 37 -7.63 4.99 2.27
N HIS A 38 -6.29 5.06 2.09
CA HIS A 38 -5.57 4.17 1.18
C HIS A 38 -5.73 2.68 1.55
N GLY A 39 -5.77 2.37 2.86
CA GLY A 39 -6.09 1.02 3.34
C GLY A 39 -7.48 0.55 2.92
N ASP A 40 -8.47 1.45 2.93
CA ASP A 40 -9.84 1.09 2.55
C ASP A 40 -10.00 0.93 1.04
N VAL A 41 -9.16 1.56 0.23
CA VAL A 41 -9.09 1.28 -1.22
C VAL A 41 -8.63 -0.16 -1.47
N ILE A 42 -7.76 -0.72 -0.62
CA ILE A 42 -7.36 -2.15 -0.66
C ILE A 42 -8.58 -3.04 -0.46
N MET A 43 -9.39 -2.75 0.54
CA MET A 43 -10.64 -3.44 0.83
C MET A 43 -11.61 -3.37 -0.36
N VAL A 44 -11.82 -2.17 -0.92
CA VAL A 44 -12.68 -2.00 -2.12
C VAL A 44 -12.16 -2.84 -3.27
N GLY A 45 -10.86 -2.86 -3.52
CA GLY A 45 -10.23 -3.72 -4.52
C GLY A 45 -10.54 -5.19 -4.30
N GLY A 46 -10.43 -5.66 -3.05
CA GLY A 46 -10.79 -7.02 -2.66
C GLY A 46 -12.26 -7.36 -2.96
N TYR A 47 -13.20 -6.48 -2.59
CA TYR A 47 -14.63 -6.69 -2.89
C TYR A 47 -14.92 -6.68 -4.39
N VAL A 48 -14.32 -5.78 -5.16
CA VAL A 48 -14.50 -5.76 -6.62
C VAL A 48 -14.04 -7.07 -7.24
N ILE A 49 -12.88 -7.61 -6.84
CA ILE A 49 -12.38 -8.91 -7.31
C ILE A 49 -13.34 -10.01 -6.90
N PHE A 50 -13.72 -10.06 -5.61
CA PHE A 50 -14.61 -11.09 -5.08
C PHE A 50 -15.92 -11.16 -5.85
N TYR A 51 -16.63 -10.06 -6.01
CA TYR A 51 -17.90 -10.03 -6.72
C TYR A 51 -17.76 -10.26 -8.23
N SER A 52 -16.67 -9.79 -8.84
CA SER A 52 -16.38 -10.08 -10.25
C SER A 52 -16.21 -11.58 -10.49
N MET A 53 -15.55 -12.29 -9.57
CA MET A 53 -15.34 -13.73 -9.68
C MET A 53 -16.59 -14.55 -9.31
N THR A 54 -17.28 -14.18 -8.22
CA THR A 54 -18.39 -14.99 -7.67
C THR A 54 -19.71 -14.70 -8.36
N SER A 55 -20.07 -13.44 -8.57
CA SER A 55 -21.38 -13.05 -9.14
C SER A 55 -21.39 -13.03 -10.66
N PHE A 56 -20.26 -12.66 -11.28
CA PHE A 56 -20.15 -12.54 -12.73
C PHE A 56 -19.33 -13.66 -13.38
N SER A 57 -18.77 -14.58 -12.59
CA SER A 57 -17.93 -15.69 -13.07
C SER A 57 -16.78 -15.24 -13.99
N ILE A 58 -16.23 -14.04 -13.73
CA ILE A 58 -15.14 -13.45 -14.51
C ILE A 58 -13.82 -14.12 -14.13
N ASN A 59 -12.95 -14.31 -15.12
CA ASN A 59 -11.60 -14.85 -14.89
C ASN A 59 -10.85 -14.04 -13.82
N PRO A 60 -10.13 -14.69 -12.89
CA PRO A 60 -9.41 -14.01 -11.78
C PRO A 60 -8.51 -12.86 -12.22
N TYR A 61 -7.74 -13.03 -13.29
CA TYR A 61 -6.83 -11.99 -13.78
C TYR A 61 -7.58 -10.78 -14.34
N LEU A 62 -8.69 -11.01 -15.04
CA LEU A 62 -9.55 -9.94 -15.54
C LEU A 62 -10.25 -9.22 -14.38
N SER A 63 -10.63 -9.93 -13.32
CA SER A 63 -11.21 -9.35 -12.10
C SER A 63 -10.22 -8.42 -11.40
N VAL A 64 -8.93 -8.77 -11.36
CA VAL A 64 -7.87 -7.87 -10.85
C VAL A 64 -7.76 -6.61 -11.71
N LEU A 65 -7.79 -6.75 -13.05
CA LEU A 65 -7.74 -5.58 -13.94
C LEU A 65 -8.94 -4.65 -13.73
N ILE A 66 -10.14 -5.20 -13.58
CA ILE A 66 -11.35 -4.41 -13.26
C ILE A 66 -11.17 -3.69 -11.92
N ALA A 67 -10.66 -4.37 -10.89
CA ALA A 67 -10.40 -3.77 -9.59
C ALA A 67 -9.39 -2.63 -9.68
N VAL A 68 -8.32 -2.78 -10.46
CA VAL A 68 -7.34 -1.71 -10.71
C VAL A 68 -8.01 -0.50 -11.33
N ILE A 69 -8.88 -0.68 -12.33
CA ILE A 69 -9.61 0.42 -12.99
C ILE A 69 -10.55 1.10 -11.98
N VAL A 70 -11.37 0.33 -11.26
CA VAL A 70 -12.33 0.86 -10.27
C VAL A 70 -11.63 1.62 -9.16
N CYS A 71 -10.57 1.04 -8.57
CA CYS A 71 -9.81 1.70 -7.52
C CYS A 71 -9.06 2.94 -8.02
N THR A 72 -8.54 2.92 -9.26
CA THR A 72 -7.93 4.10 -9.89
C THR A 72 -8.95 5.25 -10.00
N VAL A 73 -10.16 4.96 -10.48
CA VAL A 73 -11.24 5.95 -10.57
C VAL A 73 -11.63 6.44 -9.17
N LEU A 74 -11.80 5.51 -8.21
CA LEU A 74 -12.09 5.84 -6.81
C LEU A 74 -11.03 6.77 -6.23
N GLY A 75 -9.74 6.50 -6.47
CA GLY A 75 -8.65 7.35 -6.00
C GLY A 75 -8.70 8.78 -6.57
N ILE A 76 -9.07 8.92 -7.86
CA ILE A 76 -9.27 10.23 -8.48
C ILE A 76 -10.48 10.95 -7.86
N VAL A 77 -11.55 10.22 -7.57
CA VAL A 77 -12.76 10.80 -6.91
C VAL A 77 -12.40 11.25 -5.50
N ILE A 78 -11.74 10.43 -4.70
CA ILE A 78 -11.29 10.77 -3.34
C ILE A 78 -10.40 12.02 -3.39
N GLU A 79 -9.44 12.07 -4.31
CA GLU A 79 -8.57 13.25 -4.47
C GLU A 79 -9.39 14.50 -4.79
N LYS A 80 -10.26 14.46 -5.78
CA LYS A 80 -11.02 15.63 -6.24
C LYS A 80 -12.02 16.14 -5.21
N VAL A 81 -12.72 15.23 -4.52
CA VAL A 81 -13.80 15.57 -3.61
C VAL A 81 -13.28 15.90 -2.20
N ALA A 82 -12.36 15.09 -1.68
CA ALA A 82 -11.93 15.21 -0.29
C ALA A 82 -10.62 15.99 -0.14
N TYR A 83 -9.61 15.74 -0.98
CA TYR A 83 -8.27 16.29 -0.76
C TYR A 83 -7.99 17.59 -1.52
N LYS A 84 -8.52 17.75 -2.73
CA LYS A 84 -8.29 18.96 -3.53
C LYS A 84 -8.76 20.24 -2.84
N PRO A 85 -9.94 20.29 -2.18
CA PRO A 85 -10.38 21.47 -1.44
C PRO A 85 -9.48 21.83 -0.26
N LEU A 86 -8.77 20.84 0.30
CA LEU A 86 -7.95 20.98 1.52
C LEU A 86 -6.46 21.23 1.26
N ARG A 87 -6.06 21.49 0.03
CA ARG A 87 -4.63 21.66 -0.31
C ARG A 87 -3.96 22.87 0.36
N GLN A 88 -4.74 23.86 0.76
CA GLN A 88 -4.28 25.05 1.50
C GLN A 88 -4.70 25.01 2.98
N ALA A 89 -5.38 23.95 3.41
CA ALA A 89 -5.81 23.77 4.78
C ALA A 89 -4.66 23.30 5.68
N THR A 90 -4.87 23.33 7.00
CA THR A 90 -3.92 22.82 7.97
C THR A 90 -3.75 21.31 7.84
N SER A 91 -2.59 20.78 8.23
CA SER A 91 -2.33 19.34 8.23
C SER A 91 -3.34 18.56 9.08
N LEU A 92 -3.88 19.19 10.16
CA LEU A 92 -4.91 18.59 10.99
C LEU A 92 -6.23 18.40 10.23
N SER A 93 -6.67 19.40 9.46
CA SER A 93 -7.88 19.30 8.64
C SER A 93 -7.78 18.18 7.61
N VAL A 94 -6.61 18.04 6.97
CA VAL A 94 -6.34 16.94 6.03
C VAL A 94 -6.40 15.59 6.74
N LEU A 95 -5.82 15.48 7.93
CA LEU A 95 -5.82 14.25 8.73
C LEU A 95 -7.24 13.82 9.11
N ILE A 96 -8.04 14.75 9.64
CA ILE A 96 -9.44 14.48 10.04
C ILE A 96 -10.25 14.04 8.81
N THR A 97 -10.07 14.71 7.67
CA THR A 97 -10.76 14.33 6.43
C THR A 97 -10.33 12.94 5.95
N ALA A 98 -9.05 12.61 6.04
CA ALA A 98 -8.54 11.28 5.67
C ALA A 98 -9.20 10.17 6.51
N ILE A 99 -9.35 10.40 7.83
CA ILE A 99 -10.06 9.48 8.74
C ILE A 99 -11.54 9.43 8.38
N GLY A 100 -12.18 10.57 8.11
CA GLY A 100 -13.58 10.64 7.69
C GLY A 100 -13.87 9.86 6.42
N VAL A 101 -13.00 9.97 5.39
CA VAL A 101 -13.11 9.20 4.14
C VAL A 101 -12.91 7.70 4.41
N SER A 102 -11.96 7.33 5.27
CA SER A 102 -11.74 5.94 5.68
C SER A 102 -13.02 5.34 6.28
N TYR A 103 -13.58 5.97 7.31
CA TYR A 103 -14.82 5.49 7.92
C TYR A 103 -16.01 5.50 6.96
N PHE A 104 -16.10 6.49 6.07
CA PHE A 104 -17.12 6.52 5.04
C PHE A 104 -17.03 5.29 4.11
N LEU A 105 -15.84 4.91 3.65
CA LEU A 105 -15.65 3.73 2.82
C LEU A 105 -15.96 2.44 3.57
N GLN A 106 -15.50 2.30 4.83
CA GLN A 106 -15.77 1.11 5.65
C GLN A 106 -17.27 0.92 5.91
N ASN A 107 -17.98 1.99 6.28
CA ASN A 107 -19.41 1.92 6.53
C ASN A 107 -20.22 1.75 5.23
N SER A 108 -19.77 2.34 4.13
CA SER A 108 -20.38 2.09 2.82
C SER A 108 -20.23 0.63 2.41
N ALA A 109 -19.06 0.04 2.63
CA ALA A 109 -18.82 -1.39 2.38
C ALA A 109 -19.70 -2.27 3.29
N LEU A 110 -19.84 -1.91 4.57
CA LEU A 110 -20.72 -2.59 5.52
C LEU A 110 -22.18 -2.60 5.05
N LEU A 111 -22.68 -1.46 4.57
CA LEU A 111 -24.06 -1.33 4.07
C LEU A 111 -24.28 -2.09 2.75
N LEU A 112 -23.28 -2.10 1.84
CA LEU A 112 -23.41 -2.70 0.52
C LEU A 112 -23.17 -4.20 0.55
N PHE A 113 -22.22 -4.68 1.35
CA PHE A 113 -21.72 -6.07 1.33
C PHE A 113 -22.08 -6.85 2.61
N GLY A 114 -22.54 -6.16 3.66
CA GLY A 114 -22.91 -6.76 4.94
C GLY A 114 -21.73 -6.89 5.90
N GLU A 115 -22.04 -7.36 7.12
CA GLU A 115 -21.09 -7.47 8.23
C GLU A 115 -20.28 -8.79 8.19
N LYS A 116 -20.85 -9.83 7.58
CA LYS A 116 -20.23 -11.17 7.61
C LYS A 116 -18.98 -11.22 6.75
N PRO A 117 -17.85 -11.70 7.30
CA PRO A 117 -16.67 -11.97 6.50
C PRO A 117 -16.97 -12.95 5.38
N VAL A 118 -16.43 -12.70 4.20
CA VAL A 118 -16.55 -13.61 3.04
C VAL A 118 -15.22 -14.30 2.78
N ASN A 119 -15.30 -15.57 2.36
CA ASN A 119 -14.12 -16.34 1.98
C ASN A 119 -13.70 -15.94 0.55
N PHE A 120 -12.53 -15.34 0.46
CA PHE A 120 -11.95 -14.92 -0.81
C PHE A 120 -11.26 -16.12 -1.51
N THR A 121 -11.61 -16.38 -2.75
CA THR A 121 -10.89 -17.37 -3.55
C THR A 121 -9.63 -16.75 -4.11
N SER A 122 -8.47 -17.40 -3.88
CA SER A 122 -7.18 -16.89 -4.37
C SER A 122 -7.20 -16.66 -5.89
N VAL A 123 -6.73 -15.50 -6.31
CA VAL A 123 -6.51 -15.20 -7.75
C VAL A 123 -5.21 -15.80 -8.25
N VAL A 124 -4.37 -16.31 -7.34
CA VAL A 124 -3.07 -16.90 -7.64
C VAL A 124 -3.25 -18.40 -7.85
N ASN A 125 -2.94 -18.87 -9.04
CA ASN A 125 -2.97 -20.31 -9.39
C ASN A 125 -1.53 -20.80 -9.69
N VAL A 126 -0.64 -20.64 -8.70
CA VAL A 126 0.74 -21.13 -8.77
C VAL A 126 0.92 -22.20 -7.71
N PRO A 127 1.45 -23.38 -8.07
CA PRO A 127 1.69 -24.43 -7.08
C PRO A 127 2.73 -24.02 -6.05
N SER A 128 2.59 -24.52 -4.82
CA SER A 128 3.60 -24.35 -3.78
C SER A 128 4.84 -25.19 -4.11
N ILE A 129 6.02 -24.66 -3.78
CA ILE A 129 7.31 -25.33 -3.92
C ILE A 129 7.73 -25.85 -2.55
N SER A 130 7.93 -27.15 -2.45
CA SER A 130 8.47 -27.79 -1.25
C SER A 130 9.96 -28.09 -1.46
N LEU A 131 10.79 -27.64 -0.51
CA LEU A 131 12.23 -27.85 -0.48
C LEU A 131 12.60 -28.68 0.76
N PHE A 132 13.76 -29.35 0.71
CA PHE A 132 14.28 -30.15 1.82
C PHE A 132 13.27 -31.20 2.34
N ASP A 133 12.77 -32.08 1.45
CA ASP A 133 11.80 -33.13 1.76
C ASP A 133 10.53 -32.62 2.44
N GLY A 134 10.04 -31.43 2.01
CA GLY A 134 8.81 -30.81 2.54
C GLY A 134 8.99 -30.00 3.83
N GLN A 135 10.22 -29.86 4.35
CA GLN A 135 10.46 -29.09 5.57
C GLN A 135 10.35 -27.56 5.36
N VAL A 136 10.55 -27.08 4.13
CA VAL A 136 10.37 -25.68 3.74
C VAL A 136 9.35 -25.63 2.62
N VAL A 137 8.22 -24.94 2.86
CA VAL A 137 7.16 -24.79 1.88
C VAL A 137 7.02 -23.32 1.52
N ILE A 138 7.20 -22.99 0.24
CA ILE A 138 6.97 -21.66 -0.32
C ILE A 138 5.64 -21.71 -1.05
N THR A 139 4.64 -21.00 -0.53
CA THR A 139 3.31 -20.96 -1.17
C THR A 139 3.36 -20.21 -2.51
N GLY A 140 2.47 -20.56 -3.44
CA GLY A 140 2.37 -19.87 -4.71
C GLY A 140 2.06 -18.37 -4.54
N GLU A 141 1.23 -18.03 -3.56
CA GLU A 141 0.92 -16.65 -3.19
C GLU A 141 2.17 -15.88 -2.75
N ALA A 142 3.07 -16.52 -1.99
CA ALA A 142 4.32 -15.90 -1.55
C ALA A 142 5.24 -15.59 -2.74
N ILE A 143 5.38 -16.53 -3.67
CA ILE A 143 6.18 -16.34 -4.88
C ILE A 143 5.63 -15.17 -5.70
N VAL A 144 4.32 -15.18 -5.96
CA VAL A 144 3.67 -14.13 -6.75
C VAL A 144 3.77 -12.78 -6.05
N ALA A 145 3.56 -12.70 -4.73
CA ALA A 145 3.68 -11.45 -3.97
C ALA A 145 5.08 -10.85 -4.08
N ILE A 146 6.14 -11.67 -3.95
CA ILE A 146 7.53 -11.21 -4.06
C ILE A 146 7.84 -10.74 -5.49
N VAL A 147 7.49 -11.54 -6.50
CA VAL A 147 7.77 -11.22 -7.91
C VAL A 147 7.03 -9.96 -8.34
N VAL A 148 5.73 -9.87 -8.05
CA VAL A 148 4.89 -8.73 -8.41
C VAL A 148 5.38 -7.47 -7.72
N SER A 149 5.75 -7.52 -6.43
CA SER A 149 6.28 -6.36 -5.71
C SER A 149 7.58 -5.83 -6.33
N ILE A 150 8.50 -6.73 -6.71
CA ILE A 150 9.75 -6.34 -7.38
C ILE A 150 9.45 -5.69 -8.74
N LEU A 151 8.57 -6.28 -9.54
CA LEU A 151 8.19 -5.74 -10.84
C LEU A 151 7.53 -4.35 -10.71
N ILE A 152 6.67 -4.16 -9.70
CA ILE A 152 6.04 -2.87 -9.41
C ILE A 152 7.10 -1.82 -9.02
N VAL A 153 8.03 -2.16 -8.14
CA VAL A 153 9.11 -1.24 -7.72
C VAL A 153 9.97 -0.80 -8.91
N ILE A 154 10.38 -1.77 -9.74
CA ILE A 154 11.16 -1.48 -10.96
C ILE A 154 10.34 -0.62 -11.93
N GLY A 155 9.12 -1.04 -12.25
CA GLY A 155 8.22 -0.32 -13.16
C GLY A 155 7.93 1.10 -12.70
N LEU A 156 7.62 1.27 -11.41
CA LEU A 156 7.36 2.58 -10.81
C LEU A 156 8.61 3.47 -10.79
N SER A 157 9.77 2.91 -10.45
CA SER A 157 11.05 3.62 -10.50
C SER A 157 11.38 4.09 -11.92
N LEU A 158 11.19 3.23 -12.92
CA LEU A 158 11.36 3.59 -14.32
C LEU A 158 10.35 4.65 -14.76
N PHE A 159 9.08 4.51 -14.38
CA PHE A 159 8.04 5.49 -14.67
C PHE A 159 8.40 6.87 -14.12
N ILE A 160 8.77 6.96 -12.85
CA ILE A 160 9.11 8.23 -12.19
C ILE A 160 10.32 8.88 -12.84
N ASN A 161 11.38 8.12 -13.12
CA ASN A 161 12.64 8.68 -13.61
C ASN A 161 12.70 8.89 -15.13
N LYS A 162 11.97 8.10 -15.90
CA LYS A 162 12.09 8.09 -17.38
C LYS A 162 10.94 8.77 -18.11
N THR A 163 9.75 8.92 -17.49
CA THR A 163 8.58 9.51 -18.17
C THR A 163 8.44 11.01 -17.88
N LYS A 164 7.76 11.73 -18.79
CA LYS A 164 7.43 13.16 -18.59
C LYS A 164 6.54 13.36 -17.37
N SER A 165 5.54 12.47 -17.15
CA SER A 165 4.64 12.55 -16.00
C SER A 165 5.36 12.25 -14.69
N GLY A 166 6.27 11.27 -14.68
CA GLY A 166 7.07 10.96 -13.49
C GLY A 166 8.01 12.11 -13.12
N ARG A 167 8.69 12.71 -14.09
CA ARG A 167 9.53 13.90 -13.84
C ARG A 167 8.72 15.11 -13.38
N ALA A 168 7.49 15.29 -13.88
CA ALA A 168 6.58 16.30 -13.37
C ALA A 168 6.20 16.04 -11.90
N MET A 169 5.99 14.77 -11.52
CA MET A 169 5.77 14.38 -10.12
C MET A 169 6.97 14.74 -9.23
N LEU A 170 8.20 14.45 -9.69
CA LEU A 170 9.41 14.82 -8.96
C LEU A 170 9.52 16.35 -8.79
N ALA A 171 9.30 17.13 -9.85
CA ALA A 171 9.34 18.59 -9.78
C ALA A 171 8.31 19.13 -8.78
N VAL A 172 7.07 18.63 -8.79
CA VAL A 172 6.01 19.03 -7.84
C VAL A 172 6.35 18.61 -6.41
N SER A 173 7.09 17.52 -6.22
CA SER A 173 7.51 17.06 -4.88
C SER A 173 8.57 17.96 -4.25
N GLU A 174 9.42 18.60 -5.06
CA GLU A 174 10.48 19.49 -4.60
C GLU A 174 9.94 20.91 -4.31
N ASP A 175 9.19 21.49 -5.26
CA ASP A 175 8.59 22.82 -5.10
C ASP A 175 7.38 22.97 -6.04
N LYS A 176 6.18 23.14 -5.46
CA LYS A 176 4.93 23.26 -6.23
C LYS A 176 4.88 24.55 -7.03
N ASP A 177 5.32 25.65 -6.46
CA ASP A 177 5.20 26.98 -7.06
C ASP A 177 6.18 27.12 -8.24
N VAL A 178 7.42 26.66 -8.05
CA VAL A 178 8.42 26.61 -9.12
C VAL A 178 7.96 25.66 -10.24
N ALA A 179 7.42 24.50 -9.90
CA ALA A 179 6.90 23.57 -10.91
C ALA A 179 5.77 24.18 -11.74
N GLN A 180 4.90 24.99 -11.11
CA GLN A 180 3.82 25.71 -11.80
C GLN A 180 4.39 26.77 -12.76
N LEU A 181 5.39 27.52 -12.33
CA LEU A 181 6.07 28.51 -13.19
C LEU A 181 6.73 27.87 -14.41
N MET A 182 7.19 26.62 -14.28
CA MET A 182 7.72 25.82 -15.38
C MET A 182 6.65 25.17 -16.27
N GLY A 183 5.36 25.54 -16.09
CA GLY A 183 4.25 25.06 -16.89
C GLY A 183 3.70 23.68 -16.51
N ILE A 184 4.08 23.12 -15.35
CA ILE A 184 3.56 21.84 -14.88
C ILE A 184 2.19 22.04 -14.22
N ASN A 185 1.20 21.28 -14.68
CA ASN A 185 -0.14 21.30 -14.11
C ASN A 185 -0.18 20.48 -12.81
N ILE A 186 -0.08 21.17 -11.66
CA ILE A 186 -0.07 20.56 -10.32
C ILE A 186 -1.32 19.71 -10.09
N ASN A 187 -2.50 20.18 -10.48
CA ASN A 187 -3.76 19.46 -10.28
C ASN A 187 -3.73 18.09 -10.97
N ARG A 188 -3.33 18.07 -12.23
CA ARG A 188 -3.22 16.82 -13.00
C ARG A 188 -2.15 15.88 -12.43
N THR A 189 -1.05 16.43 -11.98
CA THR A 189 0.07 15.64 -11.39
C THR A 189 -0.37 14.99 -10.10
N ILE A 190 -1.04 15.69 -9.20
CA ILE A 190 -1.53 15.13 -7.93
C ILE A 190 -2.63 14.10 -8.18
N SER A 191 -3.61 14.40 -9.06
CA SER A 191 -4.67 13.42 -9.39
C SER A 191 -4.08 12.14 -9.99
N LEU A 192 -3.04 12.24 -10.86
CA LEU A 192 -2.35 11.06 -11.40
C LEU A 192 -1.63 10.27 -10.30
N THR A 193 -1.08 10.95 -9.29
CA THR A 193 -0.43 10.31 -8.14
C THR A 193 -1.42 9.47 -7.33
N PHE A 194 -2.61 10.03 -7.04
CA PHE A 194 -3.69 9.30 -6.37
C PHE A 194 -4.20 8.13 -7.22
N ALA A 195 -4.32 8.32 -8.53
CA ALA A 195 -4.72 7.29 -9.47
C ALA A 195 -3.78 6.08 -9.45
N ILE A 196 -2.47 6.33 -9.55
CA ILE A 196 -1.45 5.27 -9.50
C ILE A 196 -1.44 4.60 -8.11
N GLY A 197 -1.43 5.39 -7.04
CA GLY A 197 -1.45 4.84 -5.67
C GLY A 197 -2.65 3.93 -5.44
N SER A 198 -3.85 4.35 -5.84
CA SER A 198 -5.07 3.55 -5.70
C SER A 198 -5.10 2.31 -6.61
N GLY A 199 -4.51 2.37 -7.80
CA GLY A 199 -4.30 1.20 -8.64
C GLY A 199 -3.37 0.18 -7.99
N LEU A 200 -2.29 0.64 -7.34
CA LEU A 200 -1.40 -0.22 -6.55
C LEU A 200 -2.12 -0.84 -5.34
N ALA A 201 -3.02 -0.08 -4.69
CA ALA A 201 -3.84 -0.60 -3.59
C ALA A 201 -4.73 -1.77 -4.04
N ALA A 202 -5.30 -1.73 -5.26
CA ALA A 202 -6.08 -2.85 -5.80
C ALA A 202 -5.22 -4.10 -6.01
N ILE A 203 -4.01 -3.95 -6.54
CA ILE A 203 -3.07 -5.08 -6.70
C ILE A 203 -2.68 -5.63 -5.33
N ALA A 204 -2.36 -4.76 -4.37
CA ALA A 204 -2.06 -5.17 -3.00
C ALA A 204 -3.26 -5.90 -2.35
N GLY A 205 -4.50 -5.46 -2.62
CA GLY A 205 -5.73 -6.13 -2.19
C GLY A 205 -5.86 -7.55 -2.76
N ALA A 206 -5.55 -7.72 -4.05
CA ALA A 206 -5.52 -9.02 -4.69
C ALA A 206 -4.51 -9.97 -4.02
N LEU A 207 -3.30 -9.49 -3.75
CA LEU A 207 -2.24 -10.27 -3.11
C LEU A 207 -2.57 -10.56 -1.64
N LEU A 208 -3.05 -9.56 -0.89
CA LEU A 208 -3.41 -9.70 0.52
C LEU A 208 -4.54 -10.70 0.73
N CYS A 209 -5.64 -10.56 -0.04
CA CYS A 209 -6.78 -11.46 0.08
C CYS A 209 -6.48 -12.87 -0.45
N SER A 210 -5.55 -13.03 -1.39
CA SER A 210 -5.08 -14.35 -1.82
C SER A 210 -4.25 -15.05 -0.75
N ALA A 211 -3.40 -14.31 -0.04
CA ALA A 211 -2.58 -14.84 1.05
C ALA A 211 -3.40 -15.06 2.35
N TYR A 212 -4.39 -14.22 2.60
CA TYR A 212 -5.28 -14.26 3.77
C TYR A 212 -6.73 -14.25 3.29
N PRO A 213 -7.35 -15.42 3.10
CA PRO A 213 -8.62 -15.57 2.38
C PRO A 213 -9.86 -15.12 3.17
N THR A 214 -9.72 -14.06 3.96
CA THR A 214 -10.83 -13.46 4.72
C THR A 214 -10.99 -12.01 4.31
N LEU A 215 -12.14 -11.66 3.72
CA LEU A 215 -12.45 -10.31 3.29
C LEU A 215 -13.65 -9.78 4.10
N GLN A 216 -13.46 -8.63 4.73
CA GLN A 216 -14.46 -7.89 5.49
C GLN A 216 -14.27 -6.39 5.31
N ASN A 217 -15.24 -5.58 5.75
CA ASN A 217 -15.23 -4.12 5.61
C ASN A 217 -14.03 -3.40 6.25
N THR A 218 -13.26 -4.07 7.11
CA THR A 218 -12.07 -3.54 7.77
C THR A 218 -10.76 -4.20 7.32
N THR A 219 -10.79 -5.09 6.31
CA THR A 219 -9.63 -5.88 5.88
C THR A 219 -8.41 -5.03 5.53
N GLY A 220 -8.61 -3.84 4.97
CA GLY A 220 -7.50 -2.96 4.60
C GLY A 220 -6.98 -2.06 5.72
N ALA A 221 -7.69 -1.92 6.84
CA ALA A 221 -7.37 -0.93 7.88
C ALA A 221 -6.01 -1.19 8.54
N MET A 222 -5.82 -2.35 9.16
CA MET A 222 -4.55 -2.68 9.84
C MET A 222 -3.37 -2.85 8.86
N PRO A 223 -3.49 -3.59 7.75
CA PRO A 223 -2.44 -3.63 6.73
C PRO A 223 -2.09 -2.24 6.18
N GLY A 224 -3.08 -1.36 6.00
CA GLY A 224 -2.87 0.03 5.60
C GLY A 224 -2.01 0.80 6.60
N ILE A 225 -2.34 0.75 7.90
CA ILE A 225 -1.55 1.42 8.94
C ILE A 225 -0.13 0.87 9.00
N LYS A 226 0.04 -0.47 8.97
CA LYS A 226 1.37 -1.10 8.99
C LYS A 226 2.21 -0.75 7.77
N ALA A 227 1.59 -0.66 6.59
CA ALA A 227 2.28 -0.21 5.38
C ALA A 227 2.64 1.27 5.42
N PHE A 228 1.83 2.12 6.06
CA PHE A 228 2.21 3.50 6.37
C PHE A 228 3.44 3.52 7.29
N VAL A 229 3.45 2.70 8.34
CA VAL A 229 4.63 2.51 9.21
C VAL A 229 5.85 2.10 8.37
N ALA A 230 5.67 1.15 7.45
CA ALA A 230 6.73 0.69 6.55
C ALA A 230 7.26 1.81 5.63
N ALA A 231 6.36 2.66 5.11
CA ALA A 231 6.73 3.82 4.30
C ALA A 231 7.56 4.84 5.10
N VAL A 232 7.14 5.12 6.36
CA VAL A 232 7.85 6.02 7.28
C VAL A 232 9.21 5.43 7.66
N PHE A 233 9.24 4.17 8.04
CA PHE A 233 10.45 3.42 8.40
C PHE A 233 11.47 3.42 7.25
N GLY A 234 11.01 3.15 6.03
CA GLY A 234 11.85 3.15 4.83
C GLY A 234 12.33 4.53 4.40
N GLY A 235 11.60 5.57 4.76
CA GLY A 235 11.81 6.96 4.35
C GLY A 235 10.78 7.40 3.31
N ILE A 236 9.78 8.15 3.75
CA ILE A 236 8.68 8.61 2.90
C ILE A 236 9.20 9.42 1.71
N GLY A 237 8.69 9.12 0.51
CA GLY A 237 9.12 9.74 -0.75
C GLY A 237 10.20 8.96 -1.49
N SER A 238 10.76 7.89 -0.88
CA SER A 238 11.73 7.00 -1.50
C SER A 238 11.09 5.67 -1.92
N VAL A 239 10.99 5.41 -3.23
CA VAL A 239 10.46 4.13 -3.75
C VAL A 239 11.27 2.93 -3.24
N PRO A 240 12.62 2.91 -3.31
CA PRO A 240 13.41 1.84 -2.71
C PRO A 240 13.24 1.76 -1.19
N GLY A 241 13.06 2.91 -0.52
CA GLY A 241 12.81 2.97 0.91
C GLY A 241 11.52 2.26 1.30
N ALA A 242 10.43 2.50 0.60
CA ALA A 242 9.15 1.85 0.85
C ALA A 242 9.24 0.32 0.68
N MET A 243 10.01 -0.17 -0.30
CA MET A 243 10.24 -1.60 -0.48
C MET A 243 10.99 -2.21 0.69
N ILE A 244 12.13 -1.62 1.07
CA ILE A 244 12.94 -2.12 2.18
C ILE A 244 12.16 -2.04 3.49
N GLY A 245 11.48 -0.93 3.74
CA GLY A 245 10.62 -0.75 4.91
C GLY A 245 9.50 -1.80 4.97
N GLY A 246 8.82 -2.06 3.85
CA GLY A 246 7.80 -3.09 3.75
C GLY A 246 8.31 -4.46 4.11
N ILE A 247 9.42 -4.88 3.50
CA ILE A 247 10.03 -6.20 3.75
C ILE A 247 10.45 -6.32 5.21
N LEU A 248 11.12 -5.30 5.77
CA LEU A 248 11.58 -5.34 7.16
C LEU A 248 10.40 -5.42 8.15
N ILE A 249 9.35 -4.62 7.96
CA ILE A 249 8.15 -4.66 8.82
C ILE A 249 7.46 -6.02 8.74
N GLY A 250 7.32 -6.60 7.54
CA GLY A 250 6.72 -7.93 7.38
C GLY A 250 7.54 -9.03 8.06
N VAL A 251 8.87 -8.98 7.94
CA VAL A 251 9.77 -9.91 8.63
C VAL A 251 9.67 -9.75 10.16
N ILE A 252 9.71 -8.52 10.65
CA ILE A 252 9.60 -8.22 12.10
C ILE A 252 8.24 -8.72 12.63
N GLU A 253 7.16 -8.51 11.89
CA GLU A 253 5.83 -8.96 12.29
C GLU A 253 5.74 -10.48 12.38
N ILE A 254 6.18 -11.20 11.35
CA ILE A 254 6.11 -12.68 11.34
C ILE A 254 7.05 -13.29 12.39
N LEU A 255 8.26 -12.77 12.55
CA LEU A 255 9.17 -13.26 13.58
C LEU A 255 8.67 -12.91 14.99
N GLY A 256 8.13 -11.71 15.20
CA GLY A 256 7.50 -11.31 16.45
C GLY A 256 6.32 -12.23 16.82
N ARG A 257 5.48 -12.54 15.82
CA ARG A 257 4.34 -13.46 15.99
C ARG A 257 4.78 -14.89 16.31
N ALA A 258 5.85 -15.37 15.68
CA ALA A 258 6.31 -16.75 15.81
C ALA A 258 7.12 -16.98 17.08
N TYR A 259 7.94 -16.03 17.54
CA TYR A 259 8.92 -16.22 18.63
C TYR A 259 8.60 -15.47 19.91
N ILE A 260 7.74 -14.45 19.86
CA ILE A 260 7.39 -13.65 21.05
C ILE A 260 5.92 -13.88 21.40
N SER A 261 5.00 -13.31 20.63
CA SER A 261 3.56 -13.50 20.85
C SER A 261 2.75 -13.01 19.65
N PRO A 262 1.75 -13.77 19.17
CA PRO A 262 0.82 -13.32 18.14
C PRO A 262 0.07 -12.04 18.55
N GLN A 263 -0.29 -11.88 19.82
CA GLN A 263 -1.03 -10.73 20.33
C GLN A 263 -0.17 -9.46 20.40
N LEU A 264 1.15 -9.62 20.60
CA LEU A 264 2.09 -8.50 20.70
C LEU A 264 2.73 -8.14 19.36
N SER A 265 2.47 -8.88 18.28
CA SER A 265 3.14 -8.66 16.99
C SER A 265 2.93 -7.23 16.46
N ASP A 266 1.72 -6.69 16.62
CA ASP A 266 1.41 -5.33 16.20
C ASP A 266 2.13 -4.29 17.07
N ALA A 267 2.15 -4.51 18.38
CA ALA A 267 2.87 -3.64 19.31
C ALA A 267 4.38 -3.61 19.02
N ILE A 268 4.97 -4.75 18.63
CA ILE A 268 6.38 -4.85 18.23
C ILE A 268 6.65 -4.01 16.98
N VAL A 269 5.78 -4.10 15.96
CA VAL A 269 5.90 -3.31 14.73
C VAL A 269 5.87 -1.81 15.03
N PHE A 270 4.93 -1.36 15.86
CA PHE A 270 4.83 0.06 16.23
C PHE A 270 5.98 0.51 17.13
N ALA A 271 6.44 -0.34 18.05
CA ALA A 271 7.61 -0.04 18.90
C ALA A 271 8.88 0.13 18.07
N VAL A 272 9.09 -0.73 17.07
CA VAL A 272 10.23 -0.60 16.13
C VAL A 272 10.14 0.71 15.33
N LEU A 273 8.94 1.12 14.89
CA LEU A 273 8.76 2.42 14.24
C LEU A 273 9.21 3.57 15.15
N ILE A 274 8.73 3.57 16.41
CA ILE A 274 9.07 4.62 17.38
C ILE A 274 10.57 4.68 17.59
N LEU A 275 11.23 3.54 17.80
CA LEU A 275 12.68 3.47 17.96
C LEU A 275 13.43 4.03 16.74
N VAL A 276 12.99 3.66 15.53
CA VAL A 276 13.65 4.18 14.31
C VAL A 276 13.44 5.68 14.15
N LEU A 277 12.26 6.22 14.44
CA LEU A 277 12.00 7.65 14.35
C LEU A 277 12.80 8.47 15.40
N ILE A 278 13.04 7.91 16.58
CA ILE A 278 13.90 8.53 17.59
C ILE A 278 15.36 8.59 17.11
N ILE A 279 15.88 7.53 16.50
CA ILE A 279 17.27 7.44 16.05
C ILE A 279 17.47 8.16 14.72
N LYS A 280 16.54 7.96 13.76
CA LYS A 280 16.60 8.49 12.39
C LYS A 280 15.23 8.98 11.91
N PRO A 281 14.83 10.22 12.25
CA PRO A 281 13.50 10.76 11.96
C PRO A 281 13.16 10.83 10.47
N THR A 282 14.16 10.76 9.58
CA THR A 282 13.94 10.72 8.13
C THR A 282 13.66 9.30 7.59
N GLY A 283 13.71 8.27 8.41
CA GLY A 283 13.68 6.87 7.99
C GLY A 283 15.03 6.39 7.41
N ILE A 284 15.10 5.12 7.00
CA ILE A 284 16.37 4.48 6.58
C ILE A 284 16.95 5.14 5.32
N LEU A 285 16.16 5.39 4.30
CA LEU A 285 16.56 5.96 3.01
C LEU A 285 15.94 7.34 2.73
N GLY A 286 15.40 8.01 3.75
CA GLY A 286 14.81 9.33 3.62
C GLY A 286 15.89 10.42 3.37
N LYS A 287 15.56 11.39 2.54
CA LYS A 287 16.39 12.56 2.29
C LYS A 287 16.17 13.58 3.40
N LYS A 288 17.26 14.21 3.91
CA LYS A 288 17.13 15.36 4.79
C LYS A 288 16.51 16.52 4.01
N VAL A 289 15.36 16.99 4.44
CA VAL A 289 14.79 18.24 3.94
C VAL A 289 15.69 19.37 4.44
N ARG A 290 16.38 20.06 3.53
CA ARG A 290 17.05 21.32 3.87
C ARG A 290 15.94 22.37 3.97
N GLU A 291 15.72 22.91 5.15
CA GLU A 291 14.94 24.13 5.27
C GLU A 291 15.65 25.21 4.44
N LYS A 292 14.94 25.73 3.44
CA LYS A 292 15.39 26.93 2.74
C LYS A 292 15.13 28.08 3.70
N VAL A 293 16.19 28.62 4.28
CA VAL A 293 16.19 29.89 5.00
C VAL A 293 15.91 31.02 4.02
#